data_4f01f5d85f9e5334a29098bcbb589c66
#
_entry.id   4f01f5d85f9e5334a29098bcbb589c66
#
_cell.length_a   1.000
_cell.length_b   1.000
_cell.length_c   1.000
_cell.angle_alpha   90.00
_cell.angle_beta   90.00
_cell.angle_gamma   90.00
#
_symmetry.space_group_name_H-M   'P 1'
#
loop_
_entity.id
_entity.type
_entity.pdbx_description
1 polymer ?
#
loop_
_entity_poly.entity_id
_entity_poly.type
_entity_poly.pdbx_seq_one_letter_code
_entity_poly.pdbx_strand_id
1 'polypeptide(L)'
;MTSSRRSILKAGAAAAALTGIGAPHVARAQQRPPRQVRMVPHGDLNVLDPIWTTQNMAAYHGAMMYDTLFGIDANFNPQPQMVGKTDISADRKTYTFELRPGLKWHDGTDVTARDCVASIRRWQARDGAGQHLFERVADTPVVDAKTFRIVLKEPYGLLIDALAKTSTPLCVMMKAEIAATDPNTQITKHIGSGPFKFIESEYRPGSRVVYERNPDYVPRSEPASGIAGGKRVLLDKVIWDIIPDAQTAASALMAGEVDFFEVPPIDILPTLIASPGIKTEVLSKLGNVGQVRLNHLHPPFNNLAARKAAQLAINQEDIQRAAIGNSSYYRTCGSHFTCGSAMGVEDGSEALMLKAPMAERQAKARELLKQSGYDGKPIVLLHATNIHVMNQTMLVVAQNLRQVGFNVQLASTDWGAVVTRRSNQNPPDQGGWNVFYTWSGGNATSSPISLFAHAAIGKKAWFGWPENADIEKMRTEWAYAANLEARKGVASRINKTMMDYVHDVKTGQWVQPAVYRGDRIRGLLAVPEVVPWWNVERYA
;
A
#
# COMPACT_ATOMS: atom_id res chain seq x y z
N MET A 1 5.86 50.32 68.28
CA MET A 1 5.47 49.74 69.60
C MET A 1 4.56 48.54 69.30
N THR A 2 5.03 47.48 69.71
CA THR A 2 4.56 46.08 69.71
C THR A 2 3.25 45.86 70.42
N SER A 3 2.34 45.02 69.86
CA SER A 3 1.55 44.03 70.59
C SER A 3 0.74 43.22 69.59
N SER A 4 1.01 42.06 69.47
CA SER A 4 0.84 40.77 70.10
C SER A 4 -0.49 40.09 69.70
N ARG A 5 -0.29 39.06 68.88
CA ARG A 5 -1.27 37.99 68.62
C ARG A 5 -1.50 37.22 69.89
N ARG A 6 -2.71 37.04 70.31
CA ARG A 6 -3.28 35.94 71.14
C ARG A 6 -4.44 36.47 71.97
N SER A 7 -5.55 35.98 71.57
CA SER A 7 -6.71 35.67 72.42
C SER A 7 -8.01 36.01 71.67
N ILE A 8 -8.65 34.97 71.27
CA ILE A 8 -10.09 34.71 71.49
C ILE A 8 -10.32 33.26 70.98
N LEU A 9 -10.15 32.38 71.93
CA LEU A 9 -10.76 31.06 71.95
C LEU A 9 -11.70 31.03 73.14
N LYS A 10 -12.88 30.59 72.84
CA LYS A 10 -13.96 30.16 73.80
C LYS A 10 -15.22 31.06 73.78
N ALA A 11 -16.20 30.50 73.10
CA ALA A 11 -17.54 30.25 73.68
C ALA A 11 -18.56 30.14 72.51
N GLY A 12 -19.39 29.10 72.57
CA GLY A 12 -20.67 29.07 71.90
C GLY A 12 -20.98 27.74 71.16
N ALA A 13 -21.13 26.65 71.95
CA ALA A 13 -21.92 25.51 71.49
C ALA A 13 -23.41 25.85 71.67
N ALA A 14 -24.13 25.89 70.53
CA ALA A 14 -25.60 25.83 70.53
C ALA A 14 -26.09 25.11 69.30
N ALA A 15 -26.85 24.07 69.46
CA ALA A 15 -27.48 23.21 68.52
C ALA A 15 -28.41 23.95 67.56
N ALA A 16 -28.34 23.62 66.26
CA ALA A 16 -29.47 23.77 65.38
C ALA A 16 -29.45 22.61 64.36
N ALA A 17 -30.35 21.65 64.65
CA ALA A 17 -30.77 20.66 63.67
C ALA A 17 -31.56 21.36 62.56
N LEU A 18 -31.09 21.33 61.33
CA LEU A 18 -31.86 21.74 60.18
C LEU A 18 -31.55 20.78 58.98
N THR A 19 -32.55 19.93 58.77
CA THR A 19 -33.01 19.32 57.50
C THR A 19 -32.03 19.38 56.35
N GLY A 20 -31.43 18.25 56.07
CA GLY A 20 -30.68 18.02 54.86
C GLY A 20 -31.60 18.10 53.62
N ILE A 21 -31.54 19.19 52.91
CA ILE A 21 -31.95 19.21 51.49
C ILE A 21 -30.81 18.54 50.73
N GLY A 22 -31.04 17.28 50.35
CA GLY A 22 -30.14 16.55 49.47
C GLY A 22 -30.02 17.30 48.13
N ALA A 23 -28.91 18.01 47.95
CA ALA A 23 -28.53 18.46 46.61
C ALA A 23 -28.41 17.22 45.72
N PRO A 24 -29.04 17.18 44.56
CA PRO A 24 -28.84 16.07 43.64
C PRO A 24 -27.35 16.01 43.31
N HIS A 25 -26.68 14.96 43.76
CA HIS A 25 -25.38 14.60 43.18
C HIS A 25 -25.61 14.31 41.71
N VAL A 26 -25.44 15.32 40.88
CA VAL A 26 -25.22 15.11 39.47
C VAL A 26 -23.93 14.29 39.40
N ALA A 27 -24.09 12.97 39.28
CA ALA A 27 -23.00 12.09 38.93
C ALA A 27 -22.48 12.58 37.59
N ARG A 28 -21.45 13.42 37.61
CA ARG A 28 -20.65 13.65 36.42
C ARG A 28 -20.15 12.27 36.02
N ALA A 29 -20.77 11.70 35.01
CA ALA A 29 -20.22 10.55 34.34
C ALA A 29 -18.75 10.90 34.07
N GLN A 30 -17.83 10.23 34.77
CA GLN A 30 -16.40 10.34 34.45
C GLN A 30 -16.28 9.93 32.98
N GLN A 31 -16.13 10.91 32.10
CA GLN A 31 -15.85 10.63 30.72
C GLN A 31 -14.56 9.83 30.72
N ARG A 32 -14.67 8.55 30.38
CA ARG A 32 -13.48 7.72 30.14
C ARG A 32 -12.59 8.48 29.15
N PRO A 33 -11.27 8.54 29.39
CA PRO A 33 -10.38 9.13 28.43
C PRO A 33 -10.61 8.46 27.06
N PRO A 34 -10.62 9.23 25.97
CA PRO A 34 -10.91 8.68 24.64
C PRO A 34 -9.90 7.59 24.30
N ARG A 35 -10.40 6.44 23.85
CA ARG A 35 -9.56 5.33 23.38
C ARG A 35 -9.00 5.70 22.03
N GLN A 36 -7.87 6.39 22.02
CA GLN A 36 -7.19 6.84 20.82
C GLN A 36 -5.87 6.11 20.61
N VAL A 37 -5.53 5.86 19.36
CA VAL A 37 -4.22 5.35 18.96
C VAL A 37 -3.53 6.39 18.11
N ARG A 38 -2.25 6.61 18.37
CA ARG A 38 -1.38 7.49 17.60
C ARG A 38 -0.35 6.64 16.87
N MET A 39 -0.27 6.79 15.55
CA MET A 39 0.72 6.11 14.73
C MET A 39 1.64 7.07 14.00
N VAL A 40 2.88 6.64 13.81
CA VAL A 40 3.81 7.24 12.85
C VAL A 40 3.76 6.38 11.59
N PRO A 41 3.15 6.86 10.49
CA PRO A 41 3.09 6.13 9.23
C PRO A 41 4.40 6.24 8.44
N HIS A 42 4.53 5.41 7.39
CA HIS A 42 5.70 5.43 6.51
C HIS A 42 5.83 6.69 5.63
N GLY A 43 4.82 7.53 5.56
CA GLY A 43 4.82 8.73 4.73
C GLY A 43 3.65 9.66 5.02
N ASP A 44 3.60 10.77 4.29
CA ASP A 44 2.54 11.74 4.40
C ASP A 44 1.36 11.40 3.48
N LEU A 45 0.16 11.81 3.89
CA LEU A 45 -1.07 11.71 3.11
C LEU A 45 -1.29 13.03 2.34
N ASN A 46 -0.81 13.09 1.09
CA ASN A 46 -0.93 14.27 0.23
C ASN A 46 -2.12 14.21 -0.73
N VAL A 47 -2.64 13.00 -0.98
CA VAL A 47 -3.74 12.74 -1.92
C VAL A 47 -4.84 12.00 -1.17
N LEU A 48 -6.02 12.61 -1.11
CA LEU A 48 -7.20 12.06 -0.42
C LEU A 48 -8.11 11.21 -1.33
N ASP A 49 -7.79 11.09 -2.61
CA ASP A 49 -8.51 10.25 -3.57
C ASP A 49 -7.81 8.88 -3.73
N PRO A 50 -8.33 7.80 -3.12
CA PRO A 50 -7.67 6.50 -3.13
C PRO A 50 -7.76 5.76 -4.47
N ILE A 51 -8.57 6.26 -5.42
CA ILE A 51 -8.67 5.70 -6.78
C ILE A 51 -7.72 6.44 -7.74
N TRP A 52 -7.49 7.73 -7.52
CA TRP A 52 -6.71 8.55 -8.44
C TRP A 52 -5.20 8.24 -8.43
N THR A 53 -4.66 7.79 -7.30
CA THR A 53 -3.22 7.59 -7.08
C THR A 53 -2.86 6.14 -6.71
N THR A 54 -1.60 5.78 -6.95
CA THR A 54 -0.99 4.52 -6.50
C THR A 54 -0.16 4.68 -5.21
N GLN A 55 -0.34 5.76 -4.45
CA GLN A 55 0.34 5.96 -3.17
C GLN A 55 -0.29 5.09 -2.07
N ASN A 56 0.52 4.35 -1.31
CA ASN A 56 0.01 3.50 -0.23
C ASN A 56 -0.70 4.28 0.87
N MET A 57 -0.26 5.50 1.18
CA MET A 57 -0.95 6.35 2.17
C MET A 57 -2.39 6.66 1.77
N ALA A 58 -2.65 6.88 0.47
CA ALA A 58 -4.02 7.06 -0.03
C ALA A 58 -4.84 5.76 0.04
N ALA A 59 -4.21 4.58 -0.11
CA ALA A 59 -4.88 3.30 0.12
C ALA A 59 -5.23 3.09 1.60
N TYR A 60 -4.34 3.46 2.53
CA TYR A 60 -4.63 3.42 3.98
C TYR A 60 -5.81 4.33 4.32
N HIS A 61 -5.80 5.57 3.81
CA HIS A 61 -6.93 6.49 3.92
C HIS A 61 -8.22 5.89 3.34
N GLY A 62 -8.12 5.30 2.15
CA GLY A 62 -9.23 4.61 1.48
C GLY A 62 -9.81 3.49 2.34
N ALA A 63 -8.97 2.64 2.92
CA ALA A 63 -9.41 1.53 3.77
C ALA A 63 -10.06 1.99 5.09
N MET A 64 -9.64 3.15 5.63
CA MET A 64 -10.26 3.74 6.82
C MET A 64 -11.64 4.31 6.54
N MET A 65 -11.76 5.08 5.44
CA MET A 65 -12.95 5.88 5.14
C MET A 65 -14.01 5.16 4.34
N TYR A 66 -13.60 4.30 3.42
CA TYR A 66 -14.50 3.68 2.45
C TYR A 66 -14.64 2.19 2.74
N ASP A 67 -15.74 1.61 2.30
CA ASP A 67 -15.87 0.16 2.26
C ASP A 67 -15.74 -0.35 0.81
N THR A 68 -15.56 -1.65 0.65
CA THR A 68 -15.36 -2.34 -0.62
C THR A 68 -16.45 -3.40 -0.84
N LEU A 69 -16.70 -3.80 -2.08
CA LEU A 69 -17.64 -4.89 -2.37
C LEU A 69 -17.15 -6.23 -1.83
N PHE A 70 -15.86 -6.47 -1.99
CA PHE A 70 -15.14 -7.65 -1.51
C PHE A 70 -13.86 -7.20 -0.80
N GLY A 71 -13.36 -8.04 0.10
CA GLY A 71 -12.05 -7.88 0.73
C GLY A 71 -11.30 -9.21 0.72
N ILE A 72 -9.98 -9.19 0.88
CA ILE A 72 -9.22 -10.42 1.07
C ILE A 72 -9.13 -10.79 2.55
N ASP A 73 -9.23 -12.08 2.84
CA ASP A 73 -8.98 -12.63 4.17
C ASP A 73 -7.47 -12.81 4.45
N ALA A 74 -7.14 -13.30 5.64
CA ALA A 74 -5.75 -13.55 6.05
C ALA A 74 -5.02 -14.61 5.20
N ASN A 75 -5.76 -15.40 4.41
CA ASN A 75 -5.23 -16.41 3.49
C ASN A 75 -5.21 -15.90 2.03
N PHE A 76 -5.46 -14.61 1.80
CA PHE A 76 -5.53 -13.95 0.50
C PHE A 76 -6.70 -14.42 -0.38
N ASN A 77 -7.76 -15.01 0.19
CA ASN A 77 -8.96 -15.38 -0.55
C ASN A 77 -9.95 -14.22 -0.57
N PRO A 78 -10.59 -13.92 -1.72
CA PRO A 78 -11.67 -12.95 -1.79
C PRO A 78 -12.87 -13.36 -0.93
N GLN A 79 -13.37 -12.45 -0.12
CA GLN A 79 -14.55 -12.62 0.73
C GLN A 79 -15.52 -11.47 0.50
N PRO A 80 -16.86 -11.70 0.56
CA PRO A 80 -17.83 -10.62 0.45
C PRO A 80 -17.66 -9.61 1.61
N GLN A 81 -17.81 -8.31 1.30
CA GLN A 81 -17.77 -7.25 2.32
C GLN A 81 -19.07 -6.42 2.30
N MET A 82 -19.31 -5.57 1.30
CA MET A 82 -20.60 -4.90 1.12
C MET A 82 -21.62 -5.80 0.41
N VAL A 83 -21.16 -6.77 -0.36
CA VAL A 83 -22.03 -7.76 -1.01
C VAL A 83 -22.58 -8.73 0.03
N GLY A 84 -23.90 -8.91 0.04
CA GLY A 84 -24.62 -9.90 0.85
C GLY A 84 -24.83 -11.21 0.11
N LYS A 85 -25.15 -11.14 -1.18
CA LYS A 85 -25.39 -12.31 -2.03
C LYS A 85 -24.72 -12.16 -3.39
N THR A 86 -24.15 -13.25 -3.87
CA THR A 86 -23.58 -13.36 -5.23
C THR A 86 -24.23 -14.52 -5.95
N ASP A 87 -24.83 -14.26 -7.13
CA ASP A 87 -25.29 -15.28 -8.05
C ASP A 87 -24.46 -15.23 -9.34
N ILE A 88 -24.01 -16.39 -9.80
CA ILE A 88 -23.22 -16.53 -11.03
C ILE A 88 -23.99 -17.42 -11.99
N SER A 89 -24.28 -16.95 -13.19
CA SER A 89 -24.96 -17.73 -14.23
C SER A 89 -24.18 -19.00 -14.60
N ALA A 90 -24.90 -20.02 -15.09
CA ALA A 90 -24.30 -21.30 -15.44
C ALA A 90 -23.19 -21.19 -16.50
N ASP A 91 -23.31 -20.24 -17.43
CA ASP A 91 -22.30 -19.91 -18.44
C ASP A 91 -21.17 -19.03 -17.90
N ARG A 92 -21.22 -18.67 -16.60
CA ARG A 92 -20.24 -17.83 -15.89
C ARG A 92 -20.00 -16.46 -16.54
N LYS A 93 -20.94 -15.92 -17.28
CA LYS A 93 -20.86 -14.60 -17.90
C LYS A 93 -21.62 -13.51 -17.15
N THR A 94 -22.59 -13.86 -16.31
CA THR A 94 -23.34 -12.88 -15.54
C THR A 94 -23.13 -13.08 -14.05
N TYR A 95 -22.61 -12.05 -13.41
CA TYR A 95 -22.44 -11.97 -11.96
C TYR A 95 -23.47 -10.99 -11.43
N THR A 96 -24.38 -11.45 -10.57
CA THR A 96 -25.38 -10.62 -9.89
C THR A 96 -24.94 -10.42 -8.45
N PHE A 97 -24.85 -9.18 -8.03
CA PHE A 97 -24.47 -8.79 -6.67
C PHE A 97 -25.61 -8.05 -5.99
N GLU A 98 -26.00 -8.54 -4.82
CA GLU A 98 -26.97 -7.89 -3.94
C GLU A 98 -26.24 -7.35 -2.72
N LEU A 99 -26.44 -6.08 -2.41
CA LEU A 99 -25.84 -5.41 -1.26
C LEU A 99 -26.51 -5.88 0.03
N ARG A 100 -25.70 -6.13 1.08
CA ARG A 100 -26.24 -6.44 2.41
C ARG A 100 -27.01 -5.25 3.00
N PRO A 101 -27.95 -5.47 3.93
CA PRO A 101 -28.71 -4.39 4.55
C PRO A 101 -27.83 -3.52 5.47
N GLY A 102 -28.32 -2.30 5.75
CA GLY A 102 -27.71 -1.38 6.72
C GLY A 102 -26.50 -0.60 6.24
N LEU A 103 -26.15 -0.65 4.95
CA LEU A 103 -25.05 0.12 4.38
C LEU A 103 -25.44 1.59 4.23
N LYS A 104 -24.67 2.48 4.90
CA LYS A 104 -24.89 3.93 4.86
C LYS A 104 -23.60 4.67 4.55
N TRP A 105 -23.76 5.81 3.89
CA TRP A 105 -22.70 6.81 3.77
C TRP A 105 -22.50 7.57 5.09
N HIS A 106 -21.35 8.23 5.25
CA HIS A 106 -21.05 9.03 6.45
C HIS A 106 -22.00 10.22 6.68
N ASP A 107 -22.74 10.61 5.65
CA ASP A 107 -23.80 11.64 5.73
C ASP A 107 -25.19 11.06 6.10
N GLY A 108 -25.26 9.75 6.36
CA GLY A 108 -26.49 9.05 6.77
C GLY A 108 -27.36 8.55 5.61
N THR A 109 -27.07 8.91 4.36
CA THR A 109 -27.82 8.41 3.19
C THR A 109 -27.48 6.95 2.89
N ASP A 110 -28.37 6.23 2.21
CA ASP A 110 -28.17 4.81 1.89
C ASP A 110 -27.18 4.62 0.75
N VAL A 111 -26.36 3.57 0.87
CA VAL A 111 -25.54 3.08 -0.25
C VAL A 111 -26.44 2.32 -1.24
N THR A 112 -26.26 2.59 -2.52
CA THR A 112 -27.05 2.01 -3.60
C THR A 112 -26.20 1.27 -4.63
N ALA A 113 -26.84 0.41 -5.42
CA ALA A 113 -26.22 -0.27 -6.54
C ALA A 113 -25.68 0.71 -7.60
N ARG A 114 -26.33 1.88 -7.77
CA ARG A 114 -25.84 2.96 -8.64
C ARG A 114 -24.48 3.49 -8.20
N ASP A 115 -24.28 3.64 -6.90
CA ASP A 115 -23.01 4.09 -6.33
C ASP A 115 -21.90 3.08 -6.64
N CYS A 116 -22.20 1.79 -6.47
CA CYS A 116 -21.25 0.71 -6.74
C CYS A 116 -20.84 0.67 -8.22
N VAL A 117 -21.78 0.75 -9.13
CA VAL A 117 -21.49 0.76 -10.58
C VAL A 117 -20.66 1.98 -10.98
N ALA A 118 -21.01 3.17 -10.47
CA ALA A 118 -20.25 4.38 -10.74
C ALA A 118 -18.81 4.28 -10.21
N SER A 119 -18.62 3.75 -8.98
CA SER A 119 -17.32 3.55 -8.36
C SER A 119 -16.44 2.57 -9.13
N ILE A 120 -17.01 1.42 -9.54
CA ILE A 120 -16.31 0.44 -10.35
C ILE A 120 -15.85 1.05 -11.68
N ARG A 121 -16.71 1.86 -12.34
CA ARG A 121 -16.35 2.55 -13.59
C ARG A 121 -15.21 3.56 -13.41
N ARG A 122 -15.19 4.30 -12.29
CA ARG A 122 -14.07 5.21 -11.96
C ARG A 122 -12.79 4.42 -11.70
N TRP A 123 -12.88 3.38 -10.86
CA TRP A 123 -11.73 2.54 -10.50
C TRP A 123 -11.11 1.86 -11.74
N GLN A 124 -11.90 1.26 -12.59
CA GLN A 124 -11.42 0.57 -13.79
C GLN A 124 -10.67 1.49 -14.78
N ALA A 125 -10.98 2.77 -14.78
CA ALA A 125 -10.26 3.72 -15.63
C ALA A 125 -8.83 4.00 -15.13
N ARG A 126 -8.53 3.71 -13.86
CA ARG A 126 -7.25 4.02 -13.19
C ARG A 126 -6.43 2.78 -12.81
N ASP A 127 -7.07 1.65 -12.62
CA ASP A 127 -6.45 0.42 -12.14
C ASP A 127 -6.18 -0.58 -13.27
N GLY A 128 -4.99 -1.19 -13.29
CA GLY A 128 -4.61 -2.11 -14.36
C GLY A 128 -5.42 -3.41 -14.38
N ALA A 129 -5.77 -3.97 -13.20
CA ALA A 129 -6.64 -5.14 -13.14
C ALA A 129 -8.07 -4.76 -13.52
N GLY A 130 -8.50 -3.55 -13.16
CA GLY A 130 -9.77 -2.97 -13.58
C GLY A 130 -9.86 -2.81 -15.09
N GLN A 131 -8.85 -2.24 -15.74
CA GLN A 131 -8.77 -2.11 -17.19
C GLN A 131 -8.85 -3.48 -17.88
N HIS A 132 -8.03 -4.43 -17.41
CA HIS A 132 -8.01 -5.79 -17.95
C HIS A 132 -9.36 -6.52 -17.78
N LEU A 133 -10.04 -6.33 -16.66
CA LEU A 133 -11.40 -6.86 -16.43
C LEU A 133 -12.41 -6.22 -17.40
N PHE A 134 -12.39 -4.89 -17.53
CA PHE A 134 -13.43 -4.16 -18.27
C PHE A 134 -13.31 -4.27 -19.79
N GLU A 135 -12.18 -4.65 -20.34
CA GLU A 135 -12.09 -5.11 -21.73
C GLU A 135 -13.06 -6.27 -22.02
N ARG A 136 -13.37 -7.07 -20.99
CA ARG A 136 -14.23 -8.25 -21.04
C ARG A 136 -15.66 -8.00 -20.58
N VAL A 137 -15.92 -6.85 -19.99
CA VAL A 137 -17.28 -6.46 -19.56
C VAL A 137 -18.08 -5.99 -20.78
N ALA A 138 -19.27 -6.57 -20.95
CA ALA A 138 -20.23 -6.16 -21.95
C ALA A 138 -21.15 -5.06 -21.39
N ASP A 139 -21.61 -5.21 -20.14
CA ASP A 139 -22.53 -4.27 -19.49
C ASP A 139 -22.45 -4.35 -17.96
N THR A 140 -22.92 -3.28 -17.29
CA THR A 140 -23.03 -3.19 -15.83
C THR A 140 -24.39 -2.61 -15.42
N PRO A 141 -25.50 -3.34 -15.65
CA PRO A 141 -26.84 -2.83 -15.37
C PRO A 141 -27.13 -2.76 -13.87
N VAL A 142 -27.73 -1.66 -13.45
CA VAL A 142 -28.39 -1.53 -12.15
C VAL A 142 -29.77 -2.16 -12.27
N VAL A 143 -30.06 -3.19 -11.45
CA VAL A 143 -31.32 -3.93 -11.47
C VAL A 143 -32.37 -3.22 -10.59
N ASP A 144 -31.93 -2.86 -9.37
CA ASP A 144 -32.72 -2.10 -8.40
C ASP A 144 -31.80 -1.31 -7.46
N ALA A 145 -32.34 -0.74 -6.38
CA ALA A 145 -31.56 0.08 -5.45
C ALA A 145 -30.39 -0.67 -4.76
N LYS A 146 -30.47 -1.99 -4.63
CA LYS A 146 -29.47 -2.82 -3.93
C LYS A 146 -28.80 -3.85 -4.82
N THR A 147 -29.28 -4.06 -6.05
CA THR A 147 -28.82 -5.12 -6.95
C THR A 147 -28.27 -4.55 -8.25
N PHE A 148 -27.09 -5.01 -8.63
CA PHE A 148 -26.50 -4.74 -9.94
C PHE A 148 -25.86 -5.99 -10.52
N ARG A 149 -25.56 -5.95 -11.82
CA ARG A 149 -24.87 -7.04 -12.52
C ARG A 149 -23.60 -6.55 -13.18
N ILE A 150 -22.66 -7.48 -13.33
CA ILE A 150 -21.55 -7.36 -14.28
C ILE A 150 -21.75 -8.46 -15.31
N VAL A 151 -21.99 -8.07 -16.56
CA VAL A 151 -22.19 -8.99 -17.69
C VAL A 151 -20.89 -9.02 -18.49
N LEU A 152 -20.35 -10.21 -18.69
CA LEU A 152 -19.10 -10.44 -19.41
C LEU A 152 -19.36 -10.91 -20.85
N LYS A 153 -18.51 -10.53 -21.77
CA LYS A 153 -18.48 -11.04 -23.17
C LYS A 153 -18.13 -12.53 -23.20
N GLU A 154 -17.29 -12.96 -22.28
CA GLU A 154 -16.78 -14.32 -22.13
C GLU A 154 -16.54 -14.64 -20.65
N PRO A 155 -16.53 -15.93 -20.22
CA PRO A 155 -16.27 -16.28 -18.83
C PRO A 155 -14.90 -15.77 -18.36
N TYR A 156 -14.86 -15.13 -17.17
CA TYR A 156 -13.62 -14.61 -16.58
C TYR A 156 -13.55 -14.91 -15.10
N GLY A 157 -12.65 -15.82 -14.70
CA GLY A 157 -12.59 -16.35 -13.34
C GLY A 157 -12.02 -15.40 -12.28
N LEU A 158 -11.45 -14.25 -12.67
CA LEU A 158 -10.76 -13.33 -11.75
C LEU A 158 -11.55 -12.05 -11.45
N LEU A 159 -12.85 -12.02 -11.78
CA LEU A 159 -13.69 -10.83 -11.56
C LEU A 159 -13.72 -10.44 -10.07
N ILE A 160 -14.00 -11.39 -9.19
CA ILE A 160 -14.10 -11.14 -7.74
C ILE A 160 -12.71 -10.84 -7.17
N ASP A 161 -11.67 -11.55 -7.62
CA ASP A 161 -10.27 -11.30 -7.22
C ASP A 161 -9.85 -9.86 -7.54
N ALA A 162 -10.21 -9.35 -8.72
CA ALA A 162 -9.91 -7.98 -9.13
C ALA A 162 -10.62 -6.94 -8.24
N LEU A 163 -11.89 -7.18 -7.88
CA LEU A 163 -12.66 -6.31 -7.00
C LEU A 163 -12.22 -6.36 -5.53
N ALA A 164 -11.56 -7.45 -5.09
CA ALA A 164 -11.14 -7.68 -3.72
C ALA A 164 -9.69 -7.29 -3.44
N LYS A 165 -8.91 -6.92 -4.47
CA LYS A 165 -7.47 -6.66 -4.32
C LYS A 165 -7.15 -5.56 -3.31
N THR A 166 -6.04 -5.68 -2.60
CA THR A 166 -5.54 -4.67 -1.64
C THR A 166 -4.49 -3.73 -2.21
N SER A 167 -3.91 -4.07 -3.37
CA SER A 167 -2.95 -3.19 -4.04
C SER A 167 -3.63 -1.94 -4.60
N THR A 168 -2.88 -0.84 -4.65
CA THR A 168 -3.35 0.45 -5.15
C THR A 168 -3.59 0.46 -6.67
N PRO A 169 -4.61 1.21 -7.15
CA PRO A 169 -5.74 1.80 -6.43
C PRO A 169 -6.73 0.77 -5.90
N LEU A 170 -7.27 1.00 -4.70
CA LEU A 170 -8.32 0.14 -4.13
C LEU A 170 -9.65 0.33 -4.86
N CYS A 171 -10.42 -0.76 -5.04
CA CYS A 171 -11.79 -0.69 -5.55
C CYS A 171 -12.76 -0.28 -4.43
N VAL A 172 -12.62 0.95 -3.94
CA VAL A 172 -13.51 1.49 -2.91
C VAL A 172 -14.81 1.99 -3.49
N MET A 173 -15.89 1.93 -2.71
CA MET A 173 -17.19 2.46 -3.10
C MET A 173 -17.34 3.93 -2.69
N MET A 174 -17.77 4.78 -3.62
CA MET A 174 -18.02 6.21 -3.47
C MET A 174 -19.46 6.52 -3.86
N LYS A 175 -20.03 7.63 -3.38
CA LYS A 175 -21.33 8.12 -3.85
C LYS A 175 -21.27 8.37 -5.36
N ALA A 176 -22.34 8.04 -6.09
CA ALA A 176 -22.36 8.09 -7.54
C ALA A 176 -21.97 9.47 -8.12
N GLU A 177 -22.41 10.54 -7.47
CA GLU A 177 -22.07 11.91 -7.88
C GLU A 177 -20.58 12.26 -7.65
N ILE A 178 -19.92 11.64 -6.67
CA ILE A 178 -18.49 11.79 -6.42
C ILE A 178 -17.70 10.92 -7.41
N ALA A 179 -18.14 9.67 -7.59
CA ALA A 179 -17.50 8.74 -8.52
C ALA A 179 -17.61 9.18 -9.99
N ALA A 180 -18.59 10.02 -10.34
CA ALA A 180 -18.76 10.61 -11.68
C ALA A 180 -17.71 11.69 -12.01
N THR A 181 -16.90 12.14 -11.05
CA THR A 181 -15.74 13.02 -11.32
C THR A 181 -14.83 12.35 -12.35
N ASP A 182 -14.31 13.12 -13.31
CA ASP A 182 -13.39 12.59 -14.33
C ASP A 182 -12.26 11.78 -13.66
N PRO A 183 -11.95 10.56 -14.12
CA PRO A 183 -10.96 9.70 -13.49
C PRO A 183 -9.55 10.31 -13.38
N ASN A 184 -9.21 11.29 -14.23
CA ASN A 184 -7.93 11.99 -14.18
C ASN A 184 -7.93 13.20 -13.26
N THR A 185 -9.10 13.54 -12.69
CA THR A 185 -9.29 14.64 -11.74
C THR A 185 -9.54 14.07 -10.34
N GLN A 186 -8.85 14.62 -9.33
CA GLN A 186 -9.08 14.22 -7.94
C GLN A 186 -10.46 14.65 -7.45
N ILE A 187 -11.08 13.82 -6.61
CA ILE A 187 -12.32 14.19 -5.92
C ILE A 187 -12.04 15.31 -4.91
N THR A 188 -13.05 16.15 -4.67
CA THR A 188 -13.01 17.26 -3.71
C THR A 188 -13.95 17.08 -2.52
N LYS A 189 -14.77 16.00 -2.54
CA LYS A 189 -15.68 15.64 -1.45
C LYS A 189 -15.33 14.26 -0.92
N HIS A 190 -15.11 14.17 0.39
CA HIS A 190 -14.60 12.97 1.05
C HIS A 190 -15.68 12.35 1.93
N ILE A 191 -16.71 11.73 1.30
CA ILE A 191 -17.80 11.03 1.98
C ILE A 191 -17.64 9.54 1.75
N GLY A 192 -17.29 8.82 2.79
CA GLY A 192 -17.10 7.37 2.77
C GLY A 192 -18.29 6.60 3.33
N SER A 193 -18.15 5.27 3.39
CA SER A 193 -19.10 4.33 4.00
C SER A 193 -18.40 3.37 4.97
N GLY A 194 -17.11 3.63 5.24
CA GLY A 194 -16.25 2.76 6.01
C GLY A 194 -16.39 2.92 7.53
N PRO A 195 -15.58 2.15 8.29
CA PRO A 195 -15.67 2.07 9.74
C PRO A 195 -15.20 3.35 10.46
N PHE A 196 -14.46 4.22 9.79
CA PHE A 196 -13.98 5.50 10.33
C PHE A 196 -14.39 6.67 9.46
N LYS A 197 -14.57 7.84 10.08
CA LYS A 197 -14.80 9.13 9.43
C LYS A 197 -13.52 9.97 9.49
N PHE A 198 -13.14 10.59 8.39
CA PHE A 198 -12.04 11.53 8.31
C PHE A 198 -12.45 12.90 8.90
N ILE A 199 -11.62 13.47 9.78
CA ILE A 199 -11.89 14.77 10.37
C ILE A 199 -11.08 15.83 9.61
N GLU A 200 -11.68 16.39 8.56
CA GLU A 200 -11.03 17.34 7.67
C GLU A 200 -10.55 18.61 8.42
N SER A 201 -11.30 19.07 9.44
CA SER A 201 -10.92 20.22 10.26
C SER A 201 -9.64 20.02 11.09
N GLU A 202 -9.28 18.77 11.39
CA GLU A 202 -8.05 18.39 12.11
C GLU A 202 -6.93 17.93 11.16
N TYR A 203 -7.18 17.87 9.85
CA TYR A 203 -6.15 17.52 8.87
C TYR A 203 -5.13 18.65 8.68
N ARG A 204 -3.86 18.29 8.78
CA ARG A 204 -2.72 19.18 8.54
C ARG A 204 -1.72 18.46 7.65
N PRO A 205 -1.71 18.73 6.33
CA PRO A 205 -0.76 18.11 5.40
C PRO A 205 0.67 18.21 5.92
N GLY A 206 1.43 17.12 5.80
CA GLY A 206 2.81 17.03 6.29
C GLY A 206 2.94 16.89 7.82
N SER A 207 1.86 16.86 8.58
CA SER A 207 1.91 16.84 10.05
C SER A 207 0.93 15.87 10.68
N ARG A 208 -0.36 15.93 10.32
CA ARG A 208 -1.38 15.16 11.05
C ARG A 208 -2.57 14.79 10.20
N VAL A 209 -3.06 13.55 10.40
CA VAL A 209 -4.35 13.06 9.87
C VAL A 209 -5.15 12.46 11.01
N VAL A 210 -6.44 12.77 11.08
CA VAL A 210 -7.30 12.31 12.18
C VAL A 210 -8.54 11.61 11.66
N TYR A 211 -8.83 10.48 12.27
CA TYR A 211 -10.04 9.70 12.03
C TYR A 211 -10.78 9.45 13.33
N GLU A 212 -12.11 9.51 13.28
CA GLU A 212 -12.98 9.11 14.37
C GLU A 212 -13.81 7.88 13.98
N ARG A 213 -14.27 7.14 14.99
CA ARG A 213 -15.17 6.01 14.78
C ARG A 213 -16.45 6.46 14.08
N ASN A 214 -16.87 5.70 13.07
CA ASN A 214 -18.21 5.83 12.50
C ASN A 214 -19.21 5.02 13.37
N PRO A 215 -20.07 5.67 14.18
CA PRO A 215 -21.01 4.97 15.05
C PRO A 215 -22.11 4.25 14.27
N ASP A 216 -22.38 4.67 13.04
CA ASP A 216 -23.44 4.12 12.19
C ASP A 216 -22.95 2.97 11.31
N TYR A 217 -21.65 2.63 11.38
CA TYR A 217 -21.11 1.52 10.61
C TYR A 217 -21.62 0.18 11.11
N VAL A 218 -22.22 -0.60 10.24
CA VAL A 218 -22.72 -1.94 10.54
C VAL A 218 -21.67 -2.97 10.09
N PRO A 219 -20.88 -3.54 11.01
CA PRO A 219 -19.89 -4.57 10.66
C PRO A 219 -20.58 -5.88 10.25
N ARG A 220 -19.88 -6.72 9.50
CA ARG A 220 -20.31 -8.11 9.27
C ARG A 220 -20.27 -8.91 10.59
N SER A 221 -21.02 -10.01 10.62
CA SER A 221 -21.07 -10.91 11.78
C SER A 221 -19.83 -11.80 11.91
N GLU A 222 -19.20 -12.13 10.79
CA GLU A 222 -18.03 -12.99 10.73
C GLU A 222 -16.83 -12.36 11.44
N PRO A 223 -15.90 -13.13 12.01
CA PRO A 223 -14.66 -12.60 12.57
C PRO A 223 -13.88 -11.77 11.55
N ALA A 224 -13.18 -10.73 12.03
CA ALA A 224 -12.28 -9.94 11.20
C ALA A 224 -11.15 -10.83 10.66
N SER A 225 -10.87 -10.76 9.38
CA SER A 225 -9.81 -11.51 8.70
C SER A 225 -9.28 -10.69 7.53
N GLY A 226 -8.04 -10.23 7.61
CA GLY A 226 -7.50 -9.31 6.62
C GLY A 226 -8.30 -8.02 6.54
N ILE A 227 -8.73 -7.63 5.33
CA ILE A 227 -9.67 -6.50 5.13
C ILE A 227 -11.13 -6.95 4.97
N ALA A 228 -11.41 -8.23 5.23
CA ALA A 228 -12.74 -8.83 5.18
C ALA A 228 -13.30 -9.10 6.58
N GLY A 229 -14.58 -9.53 6.64
CA GLY A 229 -15.28 -9.88 7.86
C GLY A 229 -15.73 -8.68 8.68
N GLY A 230 -15.89 -8.88 9.99
CA GLY A 230 -16.43 -7.87 10.91
C GLY A 230 -15.40 -6.80 11.26
N LYS A 231 -15.45 -5.66 10.59
CA LYS A 231 -14.62 -4.49 10.87
C LYS A 231 -15.14 -3.75 12.12
N ARG A 232 -14.92 -4.34 13.30
CA ARG A 232 -15.40 -3.78 14.58
C ARG A 232 -14.44 -2.72 15.10
N VAL A 233 -14.90 -1.47 15.22
CA VAL A 233 -14.10 -0.37 15.73
C VAL A 233 -14.24 -0.29 17.24
N LEU A 234 -13.13 -0.53 17.95
CA LEU A 234 -13.05 -0.46 19.42
C LEU A 234 -12.39 0.84 19.90
N LEU A 235 -11.80 1.60 18.97
CA LEU A 235 -11.16 2.89 19.21
C LEU A 235 -12.16 4.04 18.99
N ASP A 236 -11.97 5.15 19.65
CA ASP A 236 -12.75 6.36 19.42
C ASP A 236 -12.09 7.26 18.38
N LYS A 237 -10.74 7.32 18.37
CA LYS A 237 -9.94 8.06 17.38
C LYS A 237 -8.68 7.29 16.95
N VAL A 238 -8.26 7.52 15.71
CA VAL A 238 -6.95 7.15 15.18
C VAL A 238 -6.28 8.40 14.65
N ILE A 239 -5.04 8.66 15.07
CA ILE A 239 -4.27 9.84 14.71
C ILE A 239 -3.00 9.35 14.02
N TRP A 240 -2.75 9.84 12.82
CA TRP A 240 -1.48 9.68 12.13
C TRP A 240 -0.65 10.94 12.37
N ASP A 241 0.44 10.80 13.09
CA ASP A 241 1.43 11.87 13.30
C ASP A 241 2.60 11.66 12.34
N ILE A 242 2.78 12.60 11.43
CA ILE A 242 3.86 12.54 10.44
C ILE A 242 5.13 13.04 11.10
N ILE A 243 6.02 12.12 11.45
CA ILE A 243 7.32 12.42 12.08
C ILE A 243 8.42 11.93 11.13
N PRO A 244 9.01 12.82 10.30
CA PRO A 244 9.98 12.42 9.27
C PRO A 244 11.29 11.87 9.84
N ASP A 245 11.72 12.36 10.99
CA ASP A 245 12.95 11.89 11.64
C ASP A 245 12.71 10.60 12.44
N ALA A 246 13.37 9.52 12.04
CA ALA A 246 13.18 8.20 12.61
C ALA A 246 13.61 8.09 14.08
N GLN A 247 14.63 8.85 14.52
CA GLN A 247 15.08 8.84 15.91
C GLN A 247 14.07 9.57 16.81
N THR A 248 13.51 10.67 16.31
CA THR A 248 12.40 11.37 16.98
C THR A 248 11.17 10.47 17.11
N ALA A 249 10.79 9.77 16.04
CA ALA A 249 9.69 8.80 16.05
C ALA A 249 9.92 7.65 17.04
N ALA A 250 11.13 7.10 17.08
CA ALA A 250 11.55 6.07 18.03
C ALA A 250 11.47 6.57 19.48
N SER A 251 11.97 7.77 19.74
CA SER A 251 11.91 8.40 21.07
C SER A 251 10.48 8.64 21.53
N ALA A 252 9.60 9.13 20.65
CA ALA A 252 8.18 9.32 20.92
C ALA A 252 7.47 7.99 21.24
N LEU A 253 7.81 6.89 20.54
CA LEU A 253 7.28 5.57 20.85
C LEU A 253 7.75 5.07 22.22
N MET A 254 9.04 5.20 22.55
CA MET A 254 9.60 4.80 23.84
C MET A 254 9.00 5.62 24.99
N ALA A 255 8.79 6.91 24.80
CA ALA A 255 8.13 7.80 25.75
C ALA A 255 6.61 7.53 25.86
N GLY A 256 6.03 6.80 24.90
CA GLY A 256 4.59 6.53 24.83
C GLY A 256 3.75 7.72 24.39
N GLU A 257 4.34 8.66 23.66
CA GLU A 257 3.65 9.77 22.99
C GLU A 257 2.94 9.29 21.73
N VAL A 258 3.46 8.24 21.09
CA VAL A 258 2.83 7.49 20.01
C VAL A 258 2.74 6.01 20.40
N ASP A 259 1.78 5.28 19.81
CA ASP A 259 1.49 3.89 20.15
C ASP A 259 2.02 2.90 19.11
N PHE A 260 2.26 3.36 17.87
CA PHE A 260 2.66 2.52 16.75
C PHE A 260 3.60 3.28 15.80
N PHE A 261 4.69 2.63 15.39
CA PHE A 261 5.62 3.13 14.39
C PHE A 261 5.72 2.09 13.27
N GLU A 262 5.22 2.43 12.09
CA GLU A 262 5.02 1.49 10.99
C GLU A 262 6.31 0.96 10.39
N VAL A 263 7.26 1.85 10.08
CA VAL A 263 8.47 1.53 9.32
C VAL A 263 9.71 2.10 10.03
N PRO A 264 10.04 1.59 11.23
CA PRO A 264 11.29 1.97 11.87
C PRO A 264 12.49 1.45 11.05
N PRO A 265 13.58 2.21 10.93
CA PRO A 265 14.83 1.69 10.38
C PRO A 265 15.27 0.42 11.10
N ILE A 266 15.78 -0.56 10.34
CA ILE A 266 16.12 -1.89 10.88
C ILE A 266 17.26 -1.81 11.90
N ASP A 267 18.17 -0.87 11.75
CA ASP A 267 19.32 -0.65 12.64
C ASP A 267 18.92 -0.18 14.05
N ILE A 268 17.79 0.50 14.19
CA ILE A 268 17.29 0.93 15.51
C ILE A 268 16.34 -0.09 16.17
N LEU A 269 15.90 -1.13 15.44
CA LEU A 269 15.00 -2.15 15.98
C LEU A 269 15.53 -2.82 17.26
N PRO A 270 16.81 -3.20 17.39
CA PRO A 270 17.33 -3.80 18.62
C PRO A 270 17.10 -2.91 19.86
N THR A 271 17.31 -1.60 19.72
CA THR A 271 17.08 -0.63 20.80
C THR A 271 15.61 -0.53 21.16
N LEU A 272 14.72 -0.48 20.16
CA LEU A 272 13.28 -0.43 20.37
C LEU A 272 12.76 -1.70 21.06
N ILE A 273 13.17 -2.87 20.59
CA ILE A 273 12.73 -4.18 21.14
C ILE A 273 13.19 -4.36 22.58
N ALA A 274 14.37 -3.83 22.94
CA ALA A 274 14.87 -3.87 24.31
C ALA A 274 14.09 -2.97 25.27
N SER A 275 13.29 -2.04 24.77
CA SER A 275 12.53 -1.09 25.59
C SER A 275 11.28 -1.75 26.19
N PRO A 276 10.98 -1.53 27.49
CA PRO A 276 9.82 -2.12 28.13
C PRO A 276 8.49 -1.79 27.43
N GLY A 277 7.62 -2.78 27.29
CA GLY A 277 6.28 -2.62 26.70
C GLY A 277 6.25 -2.57 25.18
N ILE A 278 7.38 -2.53 24.49
CA ILE A 278 7.45 -2.51 23.03
C ILE A 278 7.43 -3.93 22.45
N LYS A 279 6.67 -4.13 21.39
CA LYS A 279 6.58 -5.35 20.58
C LYS A 279 6.79 -5.04 19.11
N THR A 280 7.14 -6.06 18.36
CA THR A 280 7.27 -6.02 16.90
C THR A 280 6.26 -6.95 16.24
N GLU A 281 5.81 -6.57 15.03
CA GLU A 281 4.94 -7.40 14.20
C GLU A 281 5.29 -7.20 12.73
N VAL A 282 5.43 -8.30 11.98
CA VAL A 282 5.53 -8.26 10.52
C VAL A 282 4.13 -8.35 9.93
N LEU A 283 3.54 -7.20 9.60
CA LEU A 283 2.17 -7.11 9.10
C LEU A 283 2.02 -7.69 7.69
N SER A 284 3.06 -7.62 6.86
CA SER A 284 3.07 -8.19 5.52
C SER A 284 4.19 -9.25 5.40
N LYS A 285 3.82 -10.53 5.48
CA LYS A 285 4.77 -11.64 5.37
C LYS A 285 5.39 -11.77 3.98
N LEU A 286 4.68 -11.34 2.94
CA LEU A 286 5.22 -11.28 1.58
C LEU A 286 6.14 -10.07 1.37
N GLY A 287 6.12 -9.12 2.31
CA GLY A 287 6.99 -7.96 2.34
C GLY A 287 6.87 -7.05 1.13
N ASN A 288 8.02 -6.55 0.70
CA ASN A 288 8.15 -5.63 -0.42
C ASN A 288 9.14 -6.19 -1.45
N VAL A 289 8.88 -5.96 -2.72
CA VAL A 289 9.75 -6.34 -3.84
C VAL A 289 10.29 -5.08 -4.50
N GLY A 290 11.60 -4.90 -4.45
CA GLY A 290 12.26 -3.75 -5.06
C GLY A 290 12.48 -3.92 -6.56
N GLN A 291 12.36 -2.84 -7.30
CA GLN A 291 12.52 -2.82 -8.74
C GLN A 291 13.18 -1.54 -9.25
N VAL A 292 14.21 -1.70 -10.05
CA VAL A 292 14.82 -0.64 -10.85
C VAL A 292 14.13 -0.60 -12.19
N ARG A 293 13.47 0.52 -12.49
CA ARG A 293 12.77 0.75 -13.74
C ARG A 293 13.72 1.40 -14.75
N LEU A 294 13.90 0.76 -15.88
CA LEU A 294 14.66 1.29 -17.02
C LEU A 294 13.69 1.95 -17.99
N ASN A 295 14.08 3.08 -18.57
CA ASN A 295 13.27 3.77 -19.57
C ASN A 295 13.48 3.15 -20.95
N HIS A 296 12.54 2.34 -21.42
CA HIS A 296 12.62 1.65 -22.70
C HIS A 296 12.42 2.57 -23.92
N LEU A 297 11.98 3.83 -23.74
CA LEU A 297 11.73 4.74 -24.86
C LEU A 297 13.02 5.35 -25.42
N HIS A 298 14.06 5.46 -24.60
CA HIS A 298 15.26 6.24 -24.96
C HIS A 298 16.57 5.46 -24.77
N PRO A 299 17.63 5.81 -25.54
CA PRO A 299 18.96 5.27 -25.29
C PRO A 299 19.44 5.54 -23.85
N PRO A 300 20.27 4.62 -23.27
CA PRO A 300 20.69 3.36 -23.88
C PRO A 300 19.68 2.22 -23.69
N PHE A 301 18.63 2.40 -22.87
CA PHE A 301 17.77 1.29 -22.43
C PHE A 301 16.65 0.91 -23.42
N ASN A 302 16.49 1.60 -24.54
CA ASN A 302 15.73 1.08 -25.69
C ASN A 302 16.45 -0.12 -26.36
N ASN A 303 17.76 -0.33 -26.08
CA ASN A 303 18.56 -1.46 -26.53
C ASN A 303 18.59 -2.59 -25.50
N LEU A 304 18.30 -3.82 -25.93
CA LEU A 304 18.26 -5.00 -25.05
C LEU A 304 19.62 -5.32 -24.42
N ALA A 305 20.73 -5.20 -25.17
CA ALA A 305 22.04 -5.50 -24.62
C ALA A 305 22.44 -4.52 -23.50
N ALA A 306 22.08 -3.24 -23.62
CA ALA A 306 22.28 -2.27 -22.54
C ALA A 306 21.43 -2.59 -21.30
N ARG A 307 20.17 -3.03 -21.50
CA ARG A 307 19.32 -3.46 -20.36
C ARG A 307 19.89 -4.70 -19.67
N LYS A 308 20.36 -5.70 -20.44
CA LYS A 308 21.03 -6.90 -19.89
C LYS A 308 22.32 -6.55 -19.16
N ALA A 309 23.09 -5.60 -19.66
CA ALA A 309 24.28 -5.10 -18.97
C ALA A 309 23.91 -4.50 -17.60
N ALA A 310 22.88 -3.66 -17.53
CA ALA A 310 22.37 -3.12 -16.27
C ALA A 310 21.83 -4.20 -15.33
N GLN A 311 21.10 -5.19 -15.84
CA GLN A 311 20.57 -6.31 -15.07
C GLN A 311 21.69 -7.12 -14.38
N LEU A 312 22.76 -7.44 -15.12
CA LEU A 312 23.89 -8.19 -14.56
C LEU A 312 24.77 -7.34 -13.63
N ALA A 313 24.84 -6.04 -13.84
CA ALA A 313 25.58 -5.13 -12.97
C ALA A 313 24.95 -5.03 -11.58
N ILE A 314 23.62 -4.97 -11.49
CA ILE A 314 22.88 -4.73 -10.25
C ILE A 314 22.95 -5.95 -9.33
N ASN A 315 23.54 -5.77 -8.14
CA ASN A 315 23.70 -6.82 -7.14
C ASN A 315 22.62 -6.69 -6.06
N GLN A 316 21.71 -7.68 -6.02
CA GLN A 316 20.63 -7.71 -5.03
C GLN A 316 21.15 -7.76 -3.60
N GLU A 317 22.17 -8.58 -3.31
CA GLU A 317 22.72 -8.73 -1.95
C GLU A 317 23.32 -7.43 -1.40
N ASP A 318 24.12 -6.72 -2.22
CA ASP A 318 24.72 -5.46 -1.80
C ASP A 318 23.66 -4.38 -1.57
N ILE A 319 22.62 -4.35 -2.43
CA ILE A 319 21.49 -3.45 -2.27
C ILE A 319 20.75 -3.72 -0.97
N GLN A 320 20.37 -4.99 -0.73
CA GLN A 320 19.62 -5.34 0.47
C GLN A 320 20.43 -5.11 1.75
N ARG A 321 21.74 -5.39 1.72
CA ARG A 321 22.63 -5.11 2.82
C ARG A 321 22.74 -3.61 3.13
N ALA A 322 22.81 -2.77 2.11
CA ALA A 322 22.89 -1.32 2.28
C ALA A 322 21.54 -0.70 2.73
N ALA A 323 20.41 -1.19 2.18
CA ALA A 323 19.09 -0.62 2.40
C ALA A 323 18.39 -1.16 3.65
N ILE A 324 18.61 -2.45 3.99
CA ILE A 324 17.92 -3.17 5.07
C ILE A 324 18.89 -3.54 6.19
N GLY A 325 20.13 -3.94 5.85
CA GLY A 325 21.19 -4.25 6.80
C GLY A 325 21.11 -5.66 7.38
N ASN A 326 20.02 -6.03 8.03
CA ASN A 326 19.87 -7.33 8.70
C ASN A 326 19.30 -8.39 7.75
N SER A 327 20.10 -9.45 7.50
CA SER A 327 19.75 -10.55 6.58
C SER A 327 18.53 -11.37 6.99
N SER A 328 18.07 -11.26 8.24
CA SER A 328 16.82 -11.90 8.68
C SER A 328 15.57 -11.24 8.08
N TYR A 329 15.69 -10.04 7.55
CA TYR A 329 14.58 -9.25 7.01
C TYR A 329 14.60 -9.09 5.49
N TYR A 330 15.57 -9.70 4.78
CA TYR A 330 15.61 -9.65 3.32
C TYR A 330 16.04 -10.99 2.70
N ARG A 331 15.80 -11.12 1.41
CA ARG A 331 16.31 -12.21 0.58
C ARG A 331 16.57 -11.76 -0.86
N THR A 332 17.48 -12.42 -1.55
CA THR A 332 17.57 -12.36 -3.01
C THR A 332 16.42 -13.17 -3.63
N CYS A 333 15.99 -12.80 -4.84
CA CYS A 333 14.86 -13.42 -5.50
C CYS A 333 15.05 -13.42 -7.02
N GLY A 334 15.00 -14.60 -7.63
CA GLY A 334 15.13 -14.82 -9.08
C GLY A 334 13.78 -14.81 -9.80
N SER A 335 12.82 -14.01 -9.31
CA SER A 335 11.49 -13.93 -9.90
C SER A 335 11.01 -12.48 -10.02
N HIS A 336 10.23 -12.20 -11.06
CA HIS A 336 9.44 -10.97 -11.14
C HIS A 336 8.25 -10.99 -10.18
N PHE A 337 7.77 -12.18 -9.82
CA PHE A 337 6.72 -12.38 -8.84
C PHE A 337 7.31 -12.63 -7.46
N THR A 338 6.59 -12.26 -6.43
CA THR A 338 7.06 -12.36 -5.05
C THR A 338 7.51 -13.76 -4.69
N CYS A 339 8.78 -13.94 -4.37
CA CYS A 339 9.30 -15.21 -3.88
C CYS A 339 8.59 -15.64 -2.60
N GLY A 340 8.16 -16.90 -2.55
CA GLY A 340 7.32 -17.44 -1.46
C GLY A 340 5.82 -17.29 -1.70
N SER A 341 5.38 -16.56 -2.75
CA SER A 341 4.00 -16.62 -3.24
C SER A 341 3.80 -17.79 -4.21
N ALA A 342 2.53 -18.09 -4.52
CA ALA A 342 2.19 -19.19 -5.42
C ALA A 342 2.77 -19.04 -6.84
N MET A 343 2.97 -17.81 -7.32
CA MET A 343 3.56 -17.51 -8.64
C MET A 343 5.05 -17.19 -8.57
N GLY A 344 5.64 -17.12 -7.39
CA GLY A 344 7.04 -16.74 -7.16
C GLY A 344 8.03 -17.89 -7.47
N VAL A 345 8.05 -18.34 -8.72
CA VAL A 345 9.01 -19.36 -9.19
C VAL A 345 10.36 -18.69 -9.46
N GLU A 346 11.42 -19.21 -8.83
CA GLU A 346 12.77 -18.62 -8.91
C GLU A 346 13.59 -19.13 -10.12
N ASP A 347 12.94 -19.40 -11.23
CA ASP A 347 13.53 -19.89 -12.48
C ASP A 347 14.32 -18.80 -13.26
N GLY A 348 14.21 -17.54 -12.86
CA GLY A 348 15.03 -16.43 -13.38
C GLY A 348 16.40 -16.26 -12.71
N SER A 349 16.73 -17.07 -11.67
CA SER A 349 17.99 -16.96 -10.94
C SER A 349 19.22 -17.21 -11.82
N GLU A 350 19.11 -18.07 -12.83
CA GLU A 350 20.16 -18.33 -13.82
C GLU A 350 20.38 -17.12 -14.75
N ALA A 351 19.30 -16.53 -15.29
CA ALA A 351 19.37 -15.34 -16.13
C ALA A 351 19.98 -14.14 -15.40
N LEU A 352 19.74 -14.04 -14.08
CA LEU A 352 20.34 -13.02 -13.21
C LEU A 352 21.76 -13.39 -12.76
N MET A 353 22.22 -14.59 -13.04
CA MET A 353 23.50 -15.13 -12.54
C MET A 353 23.66 -14.96 -11.02
N LEU A 354 22.59 -15.16 -10.22
CA LEU A 354 22.59 -14.86 -8.79
C LEU A 354 23.65 -15.65 -8.00
N LYS A 355 24.04 -16.84 -8.48
CA LYS A 355 25.06 -17.69 -7.87
C LYS A 355 26.49 -17.43 -8.40
N ALA A 356 26.63 -16.66 -9.46
CA ALA A 356 27.93 -16.39 -10.06
C ALA A 356 28.70 -15.29 -9.27
N PRO A 357 30.03 -15.38 -9.23
CA PRO A 357 30.86 -14.31 -8.66
C PRO A 357 30.57 -12.97 -9.32
N MET A 358 30.59 -11.89 -8.53
CA MET A 358 30.28 -10.55 -9.05
C MET A 358 31.25 -10.11 -10.16
N ALA A 359 32.52 -10.51 -10.07
CA ALA A 359 33.51 -10.22 -11.13
C ALA A 359 33.12 -10.81 -12.50
N GLU A 360 32.56 -12.03 -12.52
CA GLU A 360 32.09 -12.68 -13.74
C GLU A 360 30.87 -11.95 -14.32
N ARG A 361 29.90 -11.62 -13.47
CA ARG A 361 28.72 -10.83 -13.84
C ARG A 361 29.11 -9.48 -14.44
N GLN A 362 30.04 -8.76 -13.80
CA GLN A 362 30.54 -7.47 -14.28
C GLN A 362 31.30 -7.60 -15.61
N ALA A 363 32.10 -8.65 -15.80
CA ALA A 363 32.79 -8.90 -17.06
C ALA A 363 31.78 -9.07 -18.20
N LYS A 364 30.76 -9.90 -17.98
CA LYS A 364 29.67 -10.11 -18.94
C LYS A 364 28.85 -8.84 -19.18
N ALA A 365 28.58 -8.06 -18.15
CA ALA A 365 27.89 -6.78 -18.27
C ALA A 365 28.66 -5.78 -19.13
N ARG A 366 30.00 -5.67 -18.96
CA ARG A 366 30.85 -4.80 -19.81
C ARG A 366 30.82 -5.23 -21.27
N GLU A 367 30.89 -6.54 -21.53
CA GLU A 367 30.77 -7.09 -22.88
C GLU A 367 29.45 -6.69 -23.54
N LEU A 368 28.32 -6.89 -22.85
CA LEU A 368 26.99 -6.52 -23.31
C LEU A 368 26.83 -5.01 -23.51
N LEU A 369 27.39 -4.20 -22.64
CA LEU A 369 27.38 -2.74 -22.79
C LEU A 369 28.14 -2.30 -24.05
N LYS A 370 29.30 -2.91 -24.31
CA LYS A 370 30.03 -2.67 -25.54
C LYS A 370 29.24 -3.08 -26.79
N GLN A 371 28.60 -4.26 -26.76
CA GLN A 371 27.73 -4.75 -27.83
C GLN A 371 26.52 -3.83 -28.10
N SER A 372 26.03 -3.14 -27.06
CA SER A 372 24.90 -2.21 -27.21
C SER A 372 25.21 -0.95 -28.00
N GLY A 373 26.50 -0.66 -28.23
CA GLY A 373 26.92 0.59 -28.88
C GLY A 373 26.73 1.82 -27.99
N TYR A 374 26.69 1.67 -26.67
CA TYR A 374 26.57 2.79 -25.76
C TYR A 374 27.70 3.82 -25.94
N ASP A 375 27.31 5.08 -26.15
CA ASP A 375 28.20 6.17 -26.55
C ASP A 375 28.84 6.96 -25.38
N GLY A 376 28.61 6.52 -24.15
CA GLY A 376 29.11 7.18 -22.92
C GLY A 376 28.35 8.41 -22.49
N LYS A 377 27.23 8.77 -23.13
CA LYS A 377 26.36 9.86 -22.66
C LYS A 377 25.86 9.62 -21.24
N PRO A 378 25.69 10.67 -20.44
CA PRO A 378 25.15 10.52 -19.09
C PRO A 378 23.77 9.86 -19.07
N ILE A 379 23.61 8.85 -18.19
CA ILE A 379 22.31 8.29 -17.86
C ILE A 379 21.78 8.95 -16.59
N VAL A 380 20.57 9.50 -16.65
CA VAL A 380 19.91 10.22 -15.56
C VAL A 380 19.17 9.23 -14.66
N LEU A 381 19.61 9.10 -13.41
CA LEU A 381 18.97 8.29 -12.37
C LEU A 381 18.18 9.20 -11.42
N LEU A 382 16.86 9.05 -11.37
CA LEU A 382 16.03 9.76 -10.39
C LEU A 382 16.31 9.18 -9.00
N HIS A 383 16.76 10.04 -8.07
CA HIS A 383 17.25 9.62 -6.77
C HIS A 383 16.47 10.32 -5.65
N ALA A 384 15.59 9.57 -4.98
CA ALA A 384 14.85 10.05 -3.82
C ALA A 384 15.74 9.95 -2.56
N THR A 385 16.06 11.10 -1.94
CA THR A 385 16.98 11.17 -0.80
C THR A 385 16.29 11.11 0.56
N ASN A 386 15.00 11.42 0.61
CA ASN A 386 14.20 11.52 1.84
C ASN A 386 13.58 10.20 2.32
N ILE A 387 13.75 9.09 1.56
CA ILE A 387 13.31 7.76 1.97
C ILE A 387 14.51 6.83 2.03
N HIS A 388 14.87 6.35 3.22
CA HIS A 388 16.09 5.60 3.48
C HIS A 388 16.34 4.46 2.48
N VAL A 389 15.36 3.55 2.31
CA VAL A 389 15.49 2.41 1.39
C VAL A 389 15.74 2.87 -0.05
N MET A 390 15.08 3.93 -0.51
CA MET A 390 15.29 4.47 -1.86
C MET A 390 16.66 5.12 -2.01
N ASN A 391 17.06 5.91 -1.02
CA ASN A 391 18.36 6.58 -1.01
C ASN A 391 19.48 5.55 -1.10
N GLN A 392 19.53 4.59 -0.16
CA GLN A 392 20.59 3.58 -0.12
C GLN A 392 20.61 2.70 -1.37
N THR A 393 19.44 2.24 -1.83
CA THR A 393 19.33 1.44 -3.06
C THR A 393 19.91 2.16 -4.27
N MET A 394 19.53 3.43 -4.49
CA MET A 394 19.96 4.17 -5.67
C MET A 394 21.45 4.50 -5.65
N LEU A 395 22.05 4.72 -4.49
CA LEU A 395 23.51 4.89 -4.35
C LEU A 395 24.25 3.61 -4.77
N VAL A 396 23.80 2.42 -4.31
CA VAL A 396 24.39 1.13 -4.69
C VAL A 396 24.14 0.84 -6.18
N VAL A 397 22.94 1.08 -6.70
CA VAL A 397 22.63 0.92 -8.14
C VAL A 397 23.55 1.81 -8.99
N ALA A 398 23.71 3.08 -8.61
CA ALA A 398 24.59 4.00 -9.32
C ALA A 398 26.04 3.49 -9.34
N GLN A 399 26.53 2.99 -8.20
CA GLN A 399 27.87 2.43 -8.10
C GLN A 399 28.02 1.17 -8.97
N ASN A 400 27.06 0.25 -8.91
CA ASN A 400 27.11 -0.98 -9.73
C ASN A 400 27.12 -0.67 -11.23
N LEU A 401 26.32 0.30 -11.68
CA LEU A 401 26.29 0.71 -13.08
C LEU A 401 27.62 1.37 -13.52
N ARG A 402 28.20 2.24 -12.68
CA ARG A 402 29.52 2.85 -12.96
C ARG A 402 30.64 1.81 -13.09
N GLN A 403 30.62 0.76 -12.27
CA GLN A 403 31.62 -0.31 -12.28
C GLN A 403 31.67 -1.08 -13.61
N VAL A 404 30.59 -1.10 -14.37
CA VAL A 404 30.52 -1.76 -15.68
C VAL A 404 30.63 -0.79 -16.86
N GLY A 405 30.76 0.52 -16.61
CA GLY A 405 31.05 1.52 -17.63
C GLY A 405 29.92 2.48 -18.01
N PHE A 406 28.78 2.44 -17.29
CA PHE A 406 27.76 3.48 -17.50
C PHE A 406 28.20 4.82 -16.88
N ASN A 407 28.00 5.91 -17.60
CA ASN A 407 28.22 7.27 -17.10
C ASN A 407 26.96 7.74 -16.33
N VAL A 408 26.98 7.58 -15.01
CA VAL A 408 25.78 7.78 -14.17
C VAL A 408 25.74 9.19 -13.60
N GLN A 409 24.63 9.89 -13.85
CA GLN A 409 24.26 11.16 -13.25
C GLN A 409 23.08 10.98 -12.28
N LEU A 410 23.28 11.24 -10.98
CA LEU A 410 22.20 11.23 -10.00
C LEU A 410 21.43 12.56 -10.05
N ALA A 411 20.13 12.49 -10.28
CA ALA A 411 19.19 13.59 -10.14
C ALA A 411 18.54 13.50 -8.75
N SER A 412 19.27 13.95 -7.73
CA SER A 412 18.88 13.86 -6.31
C SER A 412 17.80 14.89 -5.99
N THR A 413 16.70 14.41 -5.36
CA THR A 413 15.55 15.22 -4.95
C THR A 413 14.73 14.45 -3.90
N ASP A 414 13.56 14.97 -3.50
CA ASP A 414 12.59 14.24 -2.68
C ASP A 414 11.74 13.26 -3.51
N TRP A 415 11.06 12.35 -2.81
CA TRP A 415 10.21 11.35 -3.48
C TRP A 415 9.02 11.95 -4.25
N GLY A 416 8.43 13.04 -3.76
CA GLY A 416 7.32 13.72 -4.44
C GLY A 416 7.73 14.24 -5.81
N ALA A 417 8.91 14.85 -5.89
CA ALA A 417 9.49 15.31 -7.17
C ALA A 417 9.83 14.13 -8.09
N VAL A 418 10.35 13.00 -7.56
CA VAL A 418 10.54 11.77 -8.35
C VAL A 418 9.22 11.27 -8.90
N VAL A 419 8.15 11.20 -8.10
CA VAL A 419 6.80 10.77 -8.51
C VAL A 419 6.27 11.62 -9.66
N THR A 420 6.47 12.93 -9.61
CA THR A 420 6.09 13.85 -10.68
C THR A 420 6.92 13.61 -11.94
N ARG A 421 8.26 13.57 -11.80
CA ARG A 421 9.17 13.48 -12.95
C ARG A 421 9.15 12.11 -13.64
N ARG A 422 8.89 11.00 -12.92
CA ARG A 422 8.86 9.65 -13.50
C ARG A 422 7.79 9.46 -14.59
N SER A 423 6.76 10.31 -14.64
CA SER A 423 5.73 10.28 -15.70
C SER A 423 6.16 10.96 -17.00
N ASN A 424 7.28 11.70 -17.00
CA ASN A 424 7.77 12.41 -18.17
C ASN A 424 8.39 11.46 -19.19
N GLN A 425 7.79 11.37 -20.38
CA GLN A 425 8.23 10.53 -21.50
C GLN A 425 9.25 11.19 -22.42
N ASN A 426 9.62 12.43 -22.17
CA ASN A 426 10.63 13.13 -22.97
C ASN A 426 12.02 12.48 -22.83
N PRO A 427 12.95 12.74 -23.75
CA PRO A 427 14.35 12.37 -23.60
C PRO A 427 14.98 12.92 -22.30
N PRO A 428 16.02 12.26 -21.75
CA PRO A 428 16.66 12.68 -20.49
C PRO A 428 17.18 14.12 -20.50
N ASP A 429 17.67 14.62 -21.63
CA ASP A 429 18.15 16.00 -21.86
C ASP A 429 17.02 17.03 -21.97
N GLN A 430 15.77 16.58 -22.06
CA GLN A 430 14.56 17.41 -22.08
C GLN A 430 13.69 17.21 -20.82
N GLY A 431 14.34 16.95 -19.70
CA GLY A 431 13.68 16.76 -18.40
C GLY A 431 13.20 15.35 -18.10
N GLY A 432 13.34 14.40 -19.03
CA GLY A 432 13.07 12.99 -18.80
C GLY A 432 14.13 12.32 -17.92
N TRP A 433 14.23 10.99 -18.02
CA TRP A 433 15.09 10.16 -17.17
C TRP A 433 15.42 8.83 -17.85
N ASN A 434 16.44 8.11 -17.32
CA ASN A 434 16.81 6.77 -17.78
C ASN A 434 16.47 5.68 -16.77
N VAL A 435 16.59 5.96 -15.47
CA VAL A 435 16.43 4.98 -14.40
C VAL A 435 15.72 5.61 -13.20
N PHE A 436 14.83 4.87 -12.55
CA PHE A 436 14.39 5.16 -11.19
C PHE A 436 14.15 3.88 -10.40
N TYR A 437 14.16 3.99 -9.09
CA TYR A 437 13.86 2.89 -8.19
C TYR A 437 12.52 3.09 -7.50
N THR A 438 11.82 1.98 -7.28
CA THR A 438 10.66 1.89 -6.41
C THR A 438 10.49 0.46 -5.90
N TRP A 439 9.52 0.27 -5.02
CA TRP A 439 9.08 -1.07 -4.62
C TRP A 439 7.58 -1.21 -4.77
N SER A 440 7.11 -2.45 -4.71
CA SER A 440 5.69 -2.81 -4.64
C SER A 440 5.51 -3.81 -3.51
N GLY A 441 4.35 -3.77 -2.87
CA GLY A 441 3.99 -4.77 -1.88
C GLY A 441 4.00 -6.18 -2.47
N GLY A 442 4.45 -7.15 -1.68
CA GLY A 442 4.62 -8.51 -2.14
C GLY A 442 3.33 -9.17 -2.59
N ASN A 443 2.18 -8.75 -2.05
CA ASN A 443 0.89 -9.23 -2.53
C ASN A 443 0.56 -8.70 -3.93
N ALA A 444 0.84 -7.44 -4.21
CA ALA A 444 0.61 -6.84 -5.52
C ALA A 444 1.47 -7.50 -6.61
N THR A 445 2.71 -7.85 -6.28
CA THR A 445 3.63 -8.51 -7.22
C THR A 445 3.47 -10.04 -7.26
N SER A 446 2.57 -10.61 -6.49
CA SER A 446 2.31 -12.07 -6.50
C SER A 446 1.48 -12.57 -7.69
N SER A 447 0.96 -11.67 -8.54
CA SER A 447 0.12 -12.00 -9.69
C SER A 447 0.56 -11.25 -10.95
N PRO A 448 0.54 -11.88 -12.13
CA PRO A 448 0.87 -11.23 -13.40
C PRO A 448 -0.02 -10.04 -13.77
N ILE A 449 -1.25 -9.98 -13.27
CA ILE A 449 -2.24 -8.97 -13.64
C ILE A 449 -2.57 -7.97 -12.52
N SER A 450 -2.30 -8.30 -11.25
CA SER A 450 -2.66 -7.43 -10.12
C SER A 450 -1.87 -6.13 -10.06
N LEU A 451 -0.65 -6.13 -10.58
CA LEU A 451 0.20 -4.96 -10.62
C LEU A 451 0.30 -4.41 -12.05
N PHE A 452 -0.16 -3.17 -12.25
CA PHE A 452 -0.08 -2.51 -13.56
C PHE A 452 1.36 -2.37 -14.06
N ALA A 453 2.34 -2.27 -13.16
CA ALA A 453 3.77 -2.25 -13.50
C ALA A 453 4.27 -3.51 -14.21
N HIS A 454 3.52 -4.63 -14.22
CA HIS A 454 3.83 -5.82 -14.99
C HIS A 454 3.36 -5.76 -16.45
N ALA A 455 2.56 -4.76 -16.84
CA ALA A 455 2.11 -4.58 -18.20
C ALA A 455 3.27 -4.17 -19.13
N ALA A 456 3.27 -4.71 -20.34
CA ALA A 456 4.29 -4.44 -21.37
C ALA A 456 3.63 -3.89 -22.65
N ILE A 457 2.84 -2.80 -22.53
CA ILE A 457 1.98 -2.18 -23.54
C ILE A 457 2.55 -0.87 -24.12
N GLY A 458 3.88 -0.71 -24.09
CA GLY A 458 4.59 0.45 -24.65
C GLY A 458 4.27 1.74 -23.90
N LYS A 459 4.06 2.84 -24.61
CA LYS A 459 3.78 4.17 -24.04
C LYS A 459 2.58 4.24 -23.09
N LYS A 460 1.70 3.24 -23.11
CA LYS A 460 0.57 3.10 -22.18
C LYS A 460 0.94 2.28 -20.94
N ALA A 461 2.09 1.60 -20.93
CA ALA A 461 2.57 0.86 -19.76
C ALA A 461 2.94 1.83 -18.62
N TRP A 462 3.06 1.27 -17.44
CA TRP A 462 3.56 2.02 -16.29
C TRP A 462 5.00 2.48 -16.53
N PHE A 463 5.45 3.47 -15.80
CA PHE A 463 6.72 4.19 -15.97
C PHE A 463 7.91 3.27 -16.22
N GLY A 464 8.67 3.56 -17.27
CA GLY A 464 9.66 2.70 -17.90
C GLY A 464 9.19 2.18 -19.26
N TRP A 465 7.89 2.09 -19.48
CA TRP A 465 7.21 1.88 -20.76
C TRP A 465 7.71 0.66 -21.56
N PRO A 466 7.83 -0.53 -20.93
CA PRO A 466 8.19 -1.75 -21.66
C PRO A 466 7.11 -2.11 -22.69
N GLU A 467 7.53 -2.69 -23.82
CA GLU A 467 6.63 -3.16 -24.87
C GLU A 467 7.01 -4.58 -25.30
N ASN A 468 6.12 -5.55 -25.03
CA ASN A 468 6.34 -6.95 -25.41
C ASN A 468 5.00 -7.69 -25.53
N ALA A 469 4.62 -8.03 -26.76
CA ALA A 469 3.35 -8.67 -27.08
C ALA A 469 3.23 -10.09 -26.49
N ASP A 470 4.33 -10.83 -26.34
CA ASP A 470 4.30 -12.18 -25.77
C ASP A 470 4.00 -12.15 -24.28
N ILE A 471 4.53 -11.15 -23.55
CA ILE A 471 4.18 -10.93 -22.13
C ILE A 471 2.68 -10.67 -22.00
N GLU A 472 2.10 -9.79 -22.81
CA GLU A 472 0.67 -9.47 -22.74
C GLU A 472 -0.22 -10.65 -23.12
N LYS A 473 0.18 -11.41 -24.13
CA LYS A 473 -0.51 -12.66 -24.52
C LYS A 473 -0.51 -13.66 -23.35
N MET A 474 0.64 -13.87 -22.71
CA MET A 474 0.75 -14.78 -21.57
C MET A 474 0.04 -14.26 -20.32
N ARG A 475 -0.01 -12.96 -20.07
CA ARG A 475 -0.83 -12.37 -19.00
C ARG A 475 -2.31 -12.67 -19.20
N THR A 476 -2.78 -12.59 -20.44
CA THR A 476 -4.15 -12.99 -20.79
C THR A 476 -4.34 -14.50 -20.58
N GLU A 477 -3.44 -15.34 -21.08
CA GLU A 477 -3.48 -16.80 -20.88
C GLU A 477 -3.55 -17.16 -19.38
N TRP A 478 -2.75 -16.49 -18.55
CA TRP A 478 -2.73 -16.70 -17.11
C TRP A 478 -4.11 -16.44 -16.47
N ALA A 479 -4.78 -15.36 -16.90
CA ALA A 479 -6.11 -14.99 -16.41
C ALA A 479 -7.19 -16.03 -16.73
N TYR A 480 -7.01 -16.78 -17.81
CA TYR A 480 -7.93 -17.87 -18.25
C TYR A 480 -7.50 -19.26 -17.82
N ALA A 481 -6.33 -19.42 -17.20
CA ALA A 481 -5.84 -20.71 -16.78
C ALA A 481 -6.80 -21.41 -15.81
N ALA A 482 -7.09 -22.68 -16.06
CA ALA A 482 -8.18 -23.44 -15.45
C ALA A 482 -8.01 -23.66 -13.93
N ASN A 483 -6.76 -23.74 -13.45
CA ASN A 483 -6.45 -24.03 -12.06
C ASN A 483 -5.10 -23.42 -11.64
N LEU A 484 -4.75 -23.58 -10.36
CA LEU A 484 -3.53 -23.02 -9.78
C LEU A 484 -2.25 -23.54 -10.48
N GLU A 485 -2.16 -24.83 -10.80
CA GLU A 485 -0.97 -25.41 -11.45
C GLU A 485 -0.79 -24.87 -12.87
N ALA A 486 -1.86 -24.76 -13.63
CA ALA A 486 -1.82 -24.11 -14.94
C ALA A 486 -1.36 -22.66 -14.83
N ARG A 487 -1.88 -21.91 -13.84
CA ARG A 487 -1.43 -20.52 -13.55
C ARG A 487 0.05 -20.44 -13.21
N LYS A 488 0.58 -21.34 -12.39
CA LYS A 488 2.01 -21.40 -12.07
C LYS A 488 2.86 -21.64 -13.31
N GLY A 489 2.46 -22.58 -14.18
CA GLY A 489 3.16 -22.86 -15.43
C GLY A 489 3.20 -21.65 -16.37
N VAL A 490 2.10 -20.88 -16.48
CA VAL A 490 2.09 -19.65 -17.27
C VAL A 490 2.93 -18.56 -16.60
N ALA A 491 2.84 -18.40 -15.27
CA ALA A 491 3.64 -17.42 -14.52
C ALA A 491 5.15 -17.67 -14.67
N SER A 492 5.61 -18.92 -14.67
CA SER A 492 7.00 -19.29 -14.95
C SER A 492 7.45 -18.81 -16.34
N ARG A 493 6.64 -19.06 -17.39
CA ARG A 493 6.94 -18.55 -18.74
C ARG A 493 6.98 -17.03 -18.81
N ILE A 494 6.03 -16.35 -18.14
CA ILE A 494 6.04 -14.88 -18.03
C ILE A 494 7.33 -14.42 -17.36
N ASN A 495 7.68 -15.02 -16.21
CA ASN A 495 8.89 -14.69 -15.48
C ASN A 495 10.14 -14.79 -16.35
N LYS A 496 10.31 -15.92 -17.03
CA LYS A 496 11.45 -16.14 -17.94
C LYS A 496 11.50 -15.09 -19.05
N THR A 497 10.36 -14.81 -19.70
CA THR A 497 10.28 -13.80 -20.77
C THR A 497 10.60 -12.40 -20.25
N MET A 498 10.08 -12.03 -19.07
CA MET A 498 10.38 -10.74 -18.43
C MET A 498 11.87 -10.60 -18.07
N MET A 499 12.52 -11.69 -17.60
CA MET A 499 13.96 -11.71 -17.33
C MET A 499 14.80 -11.56 -18.60
N ASP A 500 14.45 -12.29 -19.65
CA ASP A 500 15.18 -12.25 -20.94
C ASP A 500 15.02 -10.91 -21.65
N TYR A 501 13.83 -10.33 -21.59
CA TYR A 501 13.50 -9.01 -22.16
C TYR A 501 14.03 -7.86 -21.30
N VAL A 502 14.32 -8.13 -20.01
CA VAL A 502 14.65 -7.14 -18.97
C VAL A 502 13.54 -6.08 -18.87
N HIS A 503 12.36 -6.54 -18.47
CA HIS A 503 11.19 -5.69 -18.24
C HIS A 503 11.46 -4.62 -17.18
N ASP A 504 12.05 -5.02 -16.08
CA ASP A 504 12.68 -4.23 -15.03
C ASP A 504 13.77 -5.06 -14.35
N VAL A 505 14.53 -4.48 -13.44
CA VAL A 505 15.55 -5.21 -12.68
C VAL A 505 15.13 -5.33 -11.23
N LYS A 506 14.92 -6.56 -10.77
CA LYS A 506 14.58 -6.83 -9.36
C LYS A 506 15.80 -6.63 -8.46
N THR A 507 15.56 -6.01 -7.30
CA THR A 507 16.63 -5.71 -6.32
C THR A 507 16.53 -6.57 -5.06
N GLY A 508 15.76 -7.65 -5.11
CA GLY A 508 15.48 -8.51 -3.97
C GLY A 508 14.17 -8.14 -3.27
N GLN A 509 13.95 -8.78 -2.14
CA GLN A 509 12.71 -8.72 -1.37
C GLN A 509 13.02 -8.56 0.11
N TRP A 510 12.22 -7.76 0.81
CA TRP A 510 12.39 -7.57 2.26
C TRP A 510 11.05 -7.48 2.97
N VAL A 511 11.05 -7.82 4.26
CA VAL A 511 9.95 -7.59 5.18
C VAL A 511 10.29 -6.41 6.08
N GLN A 512 9.28 -5.66 6.46
CA GLN A 512 9.42 -4.51 7.34
C GLN A 512 8.64 -4.76 8.63
N PRO A 513 9.31 -4.98 9.76
CA PRO A 513 8.62 -5.04 11.05
C PRO A 513 8.09 -3.67 11.43
N ALA A 514 6.85 -3.61 11.88
CA ALA A 514 6.32 -2.49 12.64
C ALA A 514 6.65 -2.68 14.12
N VAL A 515 6.73 -1.60 14.87
CA VAL A 515 6.87 -1.63 16.33
C VAL A 515 5.73 -0.89 17.01
N TYR A 516 5.29 -1.38 18.17
CA TYR A 516 4.15 -0.80 18.86
C TYR A 516 4.21 -1.00 20.38
N ARG A 517 3.46 -0.20 21.11
CA ARG A 517 3.26 -0.32 22.56
C ARG A 517 2.35 -1.51 22.86
N GLY A 518 2.95 -2.70 22.95
CA GLY A 518 2.24 -3.94 23.26
C GLY A 518 1.67 -3.99 24.68
N ASP A 519 2.06 -3.04 25.54
CA ASP A 519 1.49 -2.81 26.86
C ASP A 519 0.22 -1.92 26.82
N ARG A 520 -0.12 -1.34 25.66
CA ARG A 520 -1.26 -0.43 25.50
C ARG A 520 -2.26 -0.87 24.45
N ILE A 521 -1.79 -1.47 23.35
CA ILE A 521 -2.65 -1.87 22.24
C ILE A 521 -2.48 -3.35 21.91
N ARG A 522 -3.56 -3.96 21.44
CA ARG A 522 -3.60 -5.35 20.93
C ARG A 522 -4.61 -5.48 19.80
N GLY A 523 -4.61 -6.63 19.13
CA GLY A 523 -5.57 -6.95 18.07
C GLY A 523 -5.20 -6.40 16.71
N LEU A 524 -3.92 -6.04 16.49
CA LEU A 524 -3.40 -5.71 15.16
C LEU A 524 -3.65 -6.88 14.20
N LEU A 525 -4.11 -6.56 12.99
CA LEU A 525 -4.30 -7.53 11.92
C LEU A 525 -3.13 -7.45 10.95
N ALA A 526 -2.53 -8.58 10.65
CA ALA A 526 -1.50 -8.70 9.61
C ALA A 526 -2.17 -8.64 8.24
N VAL A 527 -2.13 -7.48 7.61
CA VAL A 527 -2.69 -7.24 6.28
C VAL A 527 -1.61 -6.61 5.40
N PRO A 528 -1.33 -7.18 4.22
CA PRO A 528 -0.41 -6.54 3.29
C PRO A 528 -0.99 -5.23 2.74
N GLU A 529 -0.13 -4.23 2.60
CA GLU A 529 -0.39 -2.96 1.90
C GLU A 529 -1.39 -2.00 2.57
N VAL A 530 -1.95 -2.36 3.75
CA VAL A 530 -2.77 -1.46 4.58
C VAL A 530 -2.54 -1.75 6.07
N VAL A 531 -2.71 -0.75 6.92
CA VAL A 531 -2.72 -0.92 8.37
C VAL A 531 -4.14 -0.67 8.87
N PRO A 532 -4.93 -1.75 9.07
CA PRO A 532 -6.31 -1.60 9.54
C PRO A 532 -6.36 -1.31 11.05
N TRP A 533 -7.22 -0.37 11.43
CA TRP A 533 -7.41 0.03 12.84
C TRP A 533 -8.72 -0.49 13.44
N TRP A 534 -9.55 -1.20 12.69
CA TRP A 534 -10.61 -2.02 13.27
C TRP A 534 -10.01 -3.23 13.98
N ASN A 535 -10.73 -3.80 14.94
CA ASN A 535 -10.30 -4.89 15.81
C ASN A 535 -9.15 -4.54 16.78
N VAL A 536 -8.56 -3.36 16.67
CA VAL A 536 -7.53 -2.88 17.60
C VAL A 536 -8.19 -2.34 18.86
N GLU A 537 -7.73 -2.81 20.00
CA GLU A 537 -8.16 -2.37 21.31
C GLU A 537 -7.02 -1.62 22.00
N ARG A 538 -7.34 -0.46 22.59
CA ARG A 538 -6.49 0.22 23.56
C ARG A 538 -7.00 -0.10 24.97
N TYR A 539 -6.16 -0.66 25.83
CA TYR A 539 -6.52 -1.12 27.16
C TYR A 539 -5.71 -0.44 28.27
N ALA A 540 -4.74 0.40 27.98
CA ALA A 540 -3.96 1.21 28.90
C ALA A 540 -3.72 2.63 28.37
#